data_6011e65fc4f5fbfb81beb2caa277f209
#
_entry.id   6011e65fc4f5fbfb81beb2caa277f209
#
_cell.length_a   1.000
_cell.length_b   1.000
_cell.length_c   1.000
_cell.angle_alpha   90.00
_cell.angle_beta   90.00
_cell.angle_gamma   90.00
#
_symmetry.space_group_name_H-M   'P 1'
#
loop_
_entity.id
_entity.type
_entity.pdbx_description
1 polymer ?
#
loop_
_entity_poly.entity_id
_entity_poly.type
_entity_poly.pdbx_seq_one_letter_code
_entity_poly.pdbx_strand_id
1 'polypeptide(L)'
;ELPSWIYGQVDHIDYEPCSGTISVSGRDLTRLLIDAKTTEKWQNKTASQIATILAQRHGLTAQVVATKTQVGKYYEIDHEQMHDARTEWDLLTHLARIEQFDVHVRGQTLFFQPKASSTAAPYPVIWTPPDESTGFPTCSVLDLKLGRALTVSRGIVVTVRSWNDAAQKVFTASYPPNAAKQIKPGSATLPGNATQYFYNIANLTQQAVVQRAYAQYQDLIQHEMTASFSIPGTSALDVPGTINLSGTGTKWDQPYYPDSIKRKLSFASGYTMEVSAKNHSPDSEETTA
;
A
#
# COMPACT_ATOMS: atom_id res chain seq x y z
N GLU A 1 15.43 -13.86 25.05
CA GLU A 1 14.18 -14.35 24.40
C GLU A 1 14.30 -14.14 22.90
N LEU A 2 13.96 -15.17 22.11
CA LEU A 2 13.89 -15.04 20.66
C LEU A 2 12.61 -14.26 20.31
N PRO A 3 12.69 -13.23 19.45
CA PRO A 3 11.50 -12.50 19.03
C PRO A 3 10.58 -13.44 18.22
N SER A 4 9.27 -13.37 18.50
CA SER A 4 8.28 -14.03 17.66
C SER A 4 8.18 -13.30 16.31
N TRP A 5 8.46 -14.00 15.22
CA TRP A 5 8.38 -13.41 13.88
C TRP A 5 7.00 -13.52 13.28
N ILE A 6 6.31 -14.61 13.59
CA ILE A 6 4.98 -14.89 13.06
C ILE A 6 4.10 -15.53 14.14
N TYR A 7 2.87 -15.10 14.21
CA TYR A 7 1.80 -15.73 14.96
C TYR A 7 0.65 -15.98 13.99
N GLY A 8 0.27 -17.24 13.81
CA GLY A 8 -0.70 -17.56 12.79
C GLY A 8 -1.30 -18.94 12.95
N GLN A 9 -2.06 -19.37 11.96
CA GLN A 9 -2.67 -20.69 11.86
C GLN A 9 -2.10 -21.45 10.68
N VAL A 10 -1.90 -22.74 10.88
CA VAL A 10 -1.47 -23.67 9.83
C VAL A 10 -2.65 -23.92 8.89
N ASP A 11 -2.42 -23.74 7.60
CA ASP A 11 -3.40 -24.05 6.55
C ASP A 11 -3.14 -25.40 5.91
N HIS A 12 -1.87 -25.80 5.79
CA HIS A 12 -1.50 -27.00 5.06
C HIS A 12 -0.26 -27.66 5.66
N ILE A 13 -0.27 -28.99 5.69
CA ILE A 13 0.84 -29.84 6.13
C ILE A 13 1.06 -30.91 5.08
N ASP A 14 2.27 -30.95 4.51
CA ASP A 14 2.71 -32.02 3.64
C ASP A 14 3.71 -32.90 4.40
N TYR A 15 3.51 -34.18 4.30
CA TYR A 15 4.43 -35.17 4.85
C TYR A 15 4.96 -36.09 3.74
N GLU A 16 6.27 -36.10 3.58
CA GLU A 16 6.96 -36.97 2.65
C GLU A 16 7.66 -38.09 3.42
N PRO A 17 7.04 -39.27 3.54
CA PRO A 17 7.55 -40.34 4.38
C PRO A 17 8.88 -40.91 3.89
N CYS A 18 9.16 -40.87 2.59
CA CYS A 18 10.42 -41.37 2.02
C CYS A 18 11.62 -40.49 2.34
N SER A 19 11.43 -39.18 2.43
CA SER A 19 12.48 -38.21 2.79
C SER A 19 12.49 -37.88 4.28
N GLY A 20 11.42 -38.23 5.00
CA GLY A 20 11.21 -37.84 6.39
C GLY A 20 10.96 -36.32 6.55
N THR A 21 10.54 -35.65 5.49
CA THR A 21 10.35 -34.20 5.47
C THR A 21 8.90 -33.83 5.77
N ILE A 22 8.70 -32.83 6.62
CA ILE A 22 7.40 -32.20 6.87
C ILE A 22 7.48 -30.76 6.41
N SER A 23 6.59 -30.35 5.51
CA SER A 23 6.40 -28.98 5.06
C SER A 23 5.12 -28.43 5.67
N VAL A 24 5.20 -27.28 6.31
CA VAL A 24 4.06 -26.62 6.96
C VAL A 24 3.92 -25.23 6.38
N SER A 25 2.73 -24.88 5.91
CA SER A 25 2.39 -23.54 5.46
C SER A 25 1.15 -23.02 6.17
N GLY A 26 1.07 -21.70 6.29
CA GLY A 26 -0.04 -21.06 7.00
C GLY A 26 -0.04 -19.56 6.80
N ARG A 27 -1.02 -18.93 7.41
CA ARG A 27 -1.22 -17.47 7.35
C ARG A 27 -1.30 -16.89 8.76
N ASP A 28 -1.03 -15.60 8.89
CA ASP A 28 -1.29 -14.86 10.12
C ASP A 28 -2.80 -14.76 10.41
N LEU A 29 -3.18 -14.13 11.50
CA LEU A 29 -4.58 -14.01 11.89
C LEU A 29 -5.43 -13.10 10.98
N THR A 30 -4.85 -12.43 9.99
CA THR A 30 -5.60 -11.78 8.91
C THR A 30 -6.50 -12.79 8.17
N ARG A 31 -6.09 -14.08 8.17
CA ARG A 31 -6.90 -15.17 7.64
C ARG A 31 -8.34 -15.16 8.14
N LEU A 32 -8.56 -14.92 9.42
CA LEU A 32 -9.90 -14.91 10.02
C LEU A 32 -10.85 -13.93 9.32
N LEU A 33 -10.32 -12.77 8.92
CA LEU A 33 -11.05 -11.73 8.19
C LEU A 33 -11.16 -12.03 6.69
N ILE A 34 -10.16 -12.72 6.11
CA ILE A 34 -10.17 -13.13 4.69
C ILE A 34 -11.17 -14.26 4.46
N ASP A 35 -11.23 -15.23 5.35
CA ASP A 35 -12.12 -16.38 5.24
C ASP A 35 -13.59 -16.02 5.59
N ALA A 36 -13.80 -14.95 6.37
CA ALA A 36 -15.13 -14.45 6.73
C ALA A 36 -15.74 -13.63 5.58
N LYS A 37 -16.80 -14.18 4.96
CA LYS A 37 -17.58 -13.46 3.95
C LYS A 37 -18.72 -12.69 4.62
N THR A 38 -18.94 -11.45 4.17
CA THR A 38 -19.98 -10.59 4.71
C THR A 38 -20.85 -9.99 3.61
N THR A 39 -22.14 -9.92 3.90
CA THR A 39 -23.12 -9.12 3.15
C THR A 39 -23.80 -8.11 4.08
N GLU A 40 -23.19 -7.89 5.26
CA GLU A 40 -23.76 -7.05 6.33
C GLU A 40 -23.78 -5.57 5.92
N LYS A 41 -24.91 -4.91 6.20
CA LYS A 41 -25.09 -3.49 5.97
C LYS A 41 -24.69 -2.69 7.20
N TRP A 42 -23.74 -1.79 7.03
CA TRP A 42 -23.25 -0.92 8.11
C TRP A 42 -23.87 0.46 8.00
N GLN A 43 -24.88 0.74 8.86
CA GLN A 43 -25.54 2.06 8.91
C GLN A 43 -25.04 2.87 10.10
N ASN A 44 -24.81 4.17 9.89
CA ASN A 44 -24.43 5.12 10.93
C ASN A 44 -23.18 4.72 11.75
N LYS A 45 -22.24 4.00 11.12
CA LYS A 45 -20.96 3.62 11.71
C LYS A 45 -19.81 4.35 11.02
N THR A 46 -18.77 4.66 11.78
CA THR A 46 -17.50 5.12 11.21
C THR A 46 -16.61 3.92 10.84
N ALA A 47 -15.63 4.14 9.99
CA ALA A 47 -14.66 3.11 9.61
C ALA A 47 -13.98 2.49 10.85
N SER A 48 -13.59 3.33 11.81
CA SER A 48 -12.99 2.88 13.07
C SER A 48 -13.92 2.01 13.92
N GLN A 49 -15.21 2.33 13.98
CA GLN A 49 -16.18 1.51 14.70
C GLN A 49 -16.38 0.15 14.04
N ILE A 50 -16.40 0.09 12.72
CA ILE A 50 -16.49 -1.17 11.96
C ILE A 50 -15.24 -2.02 12.21
N ALA A 51 -14.06 -1.42 12.11
CA ALA A 51 -12.80 -2.12 12.37
C ALA A 51 -12.75 -2.71 13.79
N THR A 52 -13.23 -1.97 14.80
CA THR A 52 -13.30 -2.46 16.18
C THR A 52 -14.28 -3.64 16.32
N ILE A 53 -15.47 -3.55 15.70
CA ILE A 53 -16.46 -4.62 15.77
C ILE A 53 -15.93 -5.89 15.11
N LEU A 54 -15.30 -5.78 13.92
CA LEU A 54 -14.74 -6.93 13.21
C LEU A 54 -13.58 -7.55 13.97
N ALA A 55 -12.69 -6.76 14.55
CA ALA A 55 -11.62 -7.26 15.40
C ALA A 55 -12.16 -8.08 16.58
N GLN A 56 -13.14 -7.54 17.31
CA GLN A 56 -13.75 -8.21 18.46
C GLN A 56 -14.50 -9.49 18.05
N ARG A 57 -15.17 -9.50 16.90
CA ARG A 57 -15.86 -10.68 16.34
C ARG A 57 -14.92 -11.87 16.19
N HIS A 58 -13.68 -11.61 15.79
CA HIS A 58 -12.65 -12.63 15.58
C HIS A 58 -11.71 -12.83 16.78
N GLY A 59 -12.03 -12.26 17.94
CA GLY A 59 -11.21 -12.37 19.15
C GLY A 59 -9.87 -11.65 19.06
N LEU A 60 -9.74 -10.67 18.15
CA LEU A 60 -8.56 -9.84 18.01
C LEU A 60 -8.67 -8.62 18.92
N THR A 61 -7.54 -8.20 19.47
CA THR A 61 -7.42 -6.90 20.13
C THR A 61 -7.48 -5.78 19.08
N ALA A 62 -8.33 -4.77 19.29
CA ALA A 62 -8.46 -3.67 18.36
C ALA A 62 -7.56 -2.49 18.79
N GLN A 63 -6.58 -2.14 17.96
CA GLN A 63 -5.82 -0.89 18.07
C GLN A 63 -6.21 0.03 16.92
N VAL A 64 -7.23 0.84 17.13
CA VAL A 64 -7.94 1.58 16.10
C VAL A 64 -7.93 3.07 16.43
N VAL A 65 -7.47 3.89 15.48
CA VAL A 65 -7.56 5.35 15.58
C VAL A 65 -8.95 5.80 15.12
N ALA A 66 -9.59 6.66 15.89
CA ALA A 66 -10.96 7.10 15.64
C ALA A 66 -11.07 7.90 14.33
N THR A 67 -12.04 7.53 13.49
CA THR A 67 -12.42 8.26 12.27
C THR A 67 -13.71 9.02 12.49
N LYS A 68 -13.92 10.11 11.75
CA LYS A 68 -15.07 11.02 11.93
C LYS A 68 -16.18 10.80 10.91
N THR A 69 -15.82 10.29 9.72
CA THR A 69 -16.77 10.16 8.61
C THR A 69 -17.61 8.90 8.78
N GLN A 70 -18.94 9.06 8.72
CA GLN A 70 -19.85 7.91 8.71
C GLN A 70 -19.82 7.23 7.35
N VAL A 71 -19.62 5.92 7.36
CA VAL A 71 -19.43 5.11 6.15
C VAL A 71 -20.73 4.77 5.42
N GLY A 72 -21.89 4.86 6.12
CA GLY A 72 -23.16 4.35 5.63
C GLY A 72 -23.57 4.84 4.25
N LYS A 73 -23.32 6.11 3.90
CA LYS A 73 -23.62 6.63 2.56
C LYS A 73 -22.69 6.12 1.47
N TYR A 74 -21.42 5.88 1.78
CA TYR A 74 -20.45 5.37 0.81
C TYR A 74 -20.63 3.87 0.57
N TYR A 75 -20.99 3.13 1.59
CA TYR A 75 -21.18 1.69 1.52
C TYR A 75 -22.48 1.30 0.82
N GLU A 76 -23.56 2.06 0.99
CA GLU A 76 -24.80 1.83 0.25
C GLU A 76 -24.63 2.01 -1.26
N ILE A 77 -23.75 2.89 -1.66
CA ILE A 77 -23.47 3.19 -3.07
C ILE A 77 -22.59 2.10 -3.71
N ASP A 78 -21.56 1.66 -3.01
CA ASP A 78 -20.71 0.57 -3.48
C ASP A 78 -21.41 -0.79 -3.39
N HIS A 79 -22.44 -0.93 -2.55
CA HIS A 79 -23.18 -2.17 -2.38
C HIS A 79 -24.00 -2.55 -3.63
N GLU A 80 -24.44 -1.59 -4.43
CA GLU A 80 -25.14 -1.87 -5.69
C GLU A 80 -24.23 -2.50 -6.74
N GLN A 81 -22.91 -2.33 -6.61
CA GLN A 81 -21.90 -2.96 -7.50
C GLN A 81 -21.32 -4.27 -6.95
N MET A 82 -21.67 -4.61 -5.69
CA MET A 82 -21.15 -5.81 -5.01
C MET A 82 -22.17 -6.95 -5.03
N HIS A 83 -22.39 -7.56 -6.17
CA HIS A 83 -23.23 -8.77 -6.27
C HIS A 83 -22.57 -10.01 -5.65
N ASP A 84 -21.28 -9.97 -5.33
CA ASP A 84 -20.55 -11.08 -4.72
C ASP A 84 -20.25 -10.82 -3.25
N ALA A 85 -20.41 -11.87 -2.42
CA ALA A 85 -20.03 -11.84 -1.01
C ALA A 85 -18.53 -11.50 -0.89
N ARG A 86 -18.22 -10.30 -0.41
CA ARG A 86 -16.85 -9.88 -0.14
C ARG A 86 -16.41 -10.34 1.23
N THR A 87 -15.09 -10.40 1.41
CA THR A 87 -14.50 -10.74 2.70
C THR A 87 -14.56 -9.53 3.64
N GLU A 88 -14.54 -9.79 4.94
CA GLU A 88 -14.42 -8.71 5.93
C GLU A 88 -13.09 -7.97 5.77
N TRP A 89 -12.05 -8.65 5.28
CA TRP A 89 -10.77 -8.03 4.92
C TRP A 89 -10.90 -7.04 3.76
N ASP A 90 -11.64 -7.38 2.71
CA ASP A 90 -11.90 -6.47 1.59
C ASP A 90 -12.62 -5.21 2.06
N LEU A 91 -13.57 -5.36 2.98
CA LEU A 91 -14.26 -4.22 3.60
C LEU A 91 -13.27 -3.34 4.37
N LEU A 92 -12.43 -3.91 5.23
CA LEU A 92 -11.47 -3.14 6.01
C LEU A 92 -10.44 -2.42 5.15
N THR A 93 -9.92 -3.09 4.11
CA THR A 93 -8.97 -2.47 3.17
C THR A 93 -9.61 -1.36 2.35
N HIS A 94 -10.90 -1.50 1.97
CA HIS A 94 -11.65 -0.45 1.32
C HIS A 94 -11.83 0.77 2.24
N LEU A 95 -12.22 0.55 3.50
CA LEU A 95 -12.38 1.60 4.50
C LEU A 95 -11.05 2.31 4.80
N ALA A 96 -9.96 1.55 4.94
CA ALA A 96 -8.63 2.09 5.15
C ALA A 96 -8.20 2.98 3.96
N ARG A 97 -8.49 2.57 2.72
CA ARG A 97 -8.19 3.37 1.53
C ARG A 97 -8.97 4.70 1.51
N ILE A 98 -10.23 4.70 1.93
CA ILE A 98 -11.04 5.93 2.00
C ILE A 98 -10.47 6.90 3.03
N GLU A 99 -10.09 6.41 4.20
CA GLU A 99 -9.57 7.22 5.32
C GLU A 99 -8.07 7.51 5.19
N GLN A 100 -7.38 7.00 4.16
CA GLN A 100 -5.90 7.07 4.01
C GLN A 100 -5.17 6.42 5.18
N PHE A 101 -5.72 5.33 5.70
CA PHE A 101 -5.21 4.53 6.80
C PHE A 101 -4.52 3.27 6.30
N ASP A 102 -3.71 2.68 7.15
CA ASP A 102 -3.21 1.31 7.02
C ASP A 102 -4.05 0.37 7.88
N VAL A 103 -4.28 -0.84 7.35
CA VAL A 103 -4.88 -1.93 8.10
C VAL A 103 -3.98 -3.16 8.02
N HIS A 104 -3.65 -3.73 9.17
CA HIS A 104 -2.87 -4.98 9.27
C HIS A 104 -3.14 -5.69 10.59
N VAL A 105 -2.83 -6.97 10.63
CA VAL A 105 -2.84 -7.75 11.87
C VAL A 105 -1.40 -8.10 12.24
N ARG A 106 -1.05 -7.88 13.51
CA ARG A 106 0.25 -8.27 14.06
C ARG A 106 0.05 -9.04 15.36
N GLY A 107 0.50 -10.28 15.40
CA GLY A 107 0.17 -11.18 16.50
C GLY A 107 -1.34 -11.37 16.62
N GLN A 108 -1.94 -10.97 17.73
CA GLN A 108 -3.39 -11.03 17.98
C GLN A 108 -4.06 -9.64 17.95
N THR A 109 -3.40 -8.64 17.37
CA THR A 109 -3.90 -7.27 17.34
C THR A 109 -4.17 -6.80 15.92
N LEU A 110 -5.39 -6.31 15.67
CA LEU A 110 -5.77 -5.59 14.46
C LEU A 110 -5.42 -4.11 14.63
N PHE A 111 -4.61 -3.59 13.73
CA PHE A 111 -4.27 -2.17 13.63
C PHE A 111 -5.08 -1.53 12.52
N PHE A 112 -5.71 -0.39 12.81
CA PHE A 112 -6.38 0.46 11.85
C PHE A 112 -6.04 1.91 12.18
N GLN A 113 -5.06 2.47 11.48
CA GLN A 113 -4.44 3.73 11.86
C GLN A 113 -3.96 4.50 10.62
N PRO A 114 -3.73 5.84 10.73
CA PRO A 114 -3.15 6.60 9.64
C PRO A 114 -1.86 5.94 9.14
N LYS A 115 -1.60 6.04 7.84
CA LYS A 115 -0.32 5.60 7.27
C LYS A 115 0.81 6.23 8.07
N ALA A 116 1.57 5.42 8.79
CA ALA A 116 2.63 5.91 9.64
C ALA A 116 3.77 6.46 8.77
N SER A 117 4.09 7.74 8.95
CA SER A 117 5.43 8.19 8.64
C SER A 117 6.34 7.53 9.67
N SER A 118 7.27 6.70 9.22
CA SER A 118 8.21 6.04 10.12
C SER A 118 8.96 7.10 10.95
N THR A 119 8.83 7.01 12.28
CA THR A 119 9.64 7.82 13.20
C THR A 119 11.02 7.19 13.43
N ALA A 120 11.24 5.97 12.94
CA ALA A 120 12.54 5.30 13.00
C ALA A 120 13.50 5.90 11.98
N ALA A 121 14.79 5.90 12.32
CA ALA A 121 15.83 6.31 11.38
C ALA A 121 15.75 5.47 10.08
N PRO A 122 15.86 6.09 8.91
CA PRO A 122 15.83 5.37 7.64
C PRO A 122 16.96 4.33 7.55
N TYR A 123 16.67 3.15 7.02
CA TYR A 123 17.68 2.14 6.75
C TYR A 123 18.56 2.60 5.57
N PRO A 124 19.88 2.78 5.75
CA PRO A 124 20.73 3.30 4.70
C PRO A 124 21.07 2.21 3.68
N VAL A 125 20.84 2.51 2.39
CA VAL A 125 21.34 1.75 1.25
C VAL A 125 22.30 2.66 0.48
N ILE A 126 23.58 2.34 0.52
CA ILE A 126 24.64 3.17 -0.05
C ILE A 126 25.24 2.44 -1.25
N TRP A 127 25.17 3.08 -2.40
CA TRP A 127 25.88 2.67 -3.60
C TRP A 127 27.07 3.60 -3.81
N THR A 128 28.23 3.04 -4.13
CA THR A 128 29.45 3.80 -4.38
C THR A 128 29.94 3.50 -5.81
N PRO A 129 30.21 4.52 -6.63
CA PRO A 129 30.68 4.30 -7.98
C PRO A 129 32.07 3.62 -8.00
N PRO A 130 32.45 2.98 -9.12
CA PRO A 130 33.79 2.42 -9.28
C PRO A 130 34.84 3.48 -9.05
N ASP A 131 35.85 3.16 -8.27
CA ASP A 131 37.05 3.98 -8.11
C ASP A 131 38.20 3.44 -8.99
N GLU A 132 39.27 4.24 -9.14
CA GLU A 132 40.43 3.88 -9.97
C GLU A 132 41.18 2.63 -9.43
N SER A 133 40.99 2.30 -8.15
CA SER A 133 41.70 1.20 -7.49
C SER A 133 41.00 -0.14 -7.64
N THR A 134 39.67 -0.15 -7.56
CA THR A 134 38.84 -1.38 -7.58
C THR A 134 38.24 -1.67 -8.94
N GLY A 135 37.96 -0.65 -9.75
CA GLY A 135 37.31 -0.76 -11.05
C GLY A 135 35.84 -1.24 -10.99
N PHE A 136 35.33 -1.54 -9.82
CA PHE A 136 33.95 -2.03 -9.61
C PHE A 136 33.17 -1.18 -8.62
N PRO A 137 31.85 -1.01 -8.86
CA PRO A 137 31.01 -0.36 -7.88
C PRO A 137 30.84 -1.23 -6.63
N THR A 138 30.65 -0.58 -5.49
CA THR A 138 30.30 -1.26 -4.24
C THR A 138 28.91 -0.87 -3.78
N CYS A 139 28.22 -1.77 -3.08
CA CYS A 139 26.91 -1.51 -2.52
C CYS A 139 26.81 -2.12 -1.12
N SER A 140 26.13 -1.42 -0.20
CA SER A 140 25.88 -1.92 1.15
C SER A 140 24.88 -3.08 1.20
N VAL A 141 24.22 -3.38 0.07
CA VAL A 141 23.24 -4.47 -0.09
C VAL A 141 23.59 -5.32 -1.30
N LEU A 142 23.02 -6.53 -1.36
CA LEU A 142 23.20 -7.46 -2.46
C LEU A 142 22.08 -7.31 -3.48
N ASP A 143 22.39 -7.58 -4.76
CA ASP A 143 21.41 -7.66 -5.85
C ASP A 143 20.51 -6.42 -5.97
N LEU A 144 21.07 -5.21 -5.76
CA LEU A 144 20.30 -3.98 -5.89
C LEU A 144 19.77 -3.83 -7.32
N LYS A 145 18.46 -3.78 -7.45
CA LYS A 145 17.75 -3.53 -8.71
C LYS A 145 16.83 -2.32 -8.55
N LEU A 146 16.97 -1.37 -9.47
CA LEU A 146 16.17 -0.15 -9.51
C LEU A 146 15.32 -0.16 -10.76
N GLY A 147 14.01 -0.01 -10.59
CA GLY A 147 13.02 -0.01 -11.66
C GLY A 147 12.24 1.30 -11.74
N ARG A 148 11.99 1.81 -12.94
CA ARG A 148 11.18 3.00 -13.16
C ARG A 148 10.08 2.74 -14.18
N ALA A 149 8.83 3.02 -13.81
CA ALA A 149 7.69 2.94 -14.69
C ALA A 149 7.60 4.22 -15.54
N LEU A 150 8.10 4.18 -16.76
CA LEU A 150 8.12 5.36 -17.66
C LEU A 150 6.72 5.86 -18.02
N THR A 151 5.70 5.03 -17.96
CA THR A 151 4.31 5.45 -18.15
C THR A 151 3.82 6.37 -17.05
N VAL A 152 4.26 6.12 -15.81
CA VAL A 152 3.94 6.95 -14.64
C VAL A 152 4.75 8.24 -14.67
N SER A 153 6.04 8.17 -15.02
CA SER A 153 6.94 9.32 -15.07
C SER A 153 6.57 10.37 -16.12
N ARG A 154 5.75 10.01 -17.12
CA ARG A 154 5.22 10.95 -18.15
C ARG A 154 4.10 11.83 -17.63
N GLY A 155 3.71 11.64 -16.39
CA GLY A 155 2.60 12.29 -15.73
C GLY A 155 1.29 11.50 -15.83
N ILE A 156 0.53 11.59 -14.76
CA ILE A 156 -0.79 10.99 -14.62
C ILE A 156 -1.81 12.08 -14.35
N VAL A 157 -2.97 11.96 -14.96
CA VAL A 157 -4.14 12.78 -14.66
C VAL A 157 -5.27 11.86 -14.25
N VAL A 158 -5.76 12.01 -13.04
CA VAL A 158 -6.92 11.27 -12.54
C VAL A 158 -8.13 12.17 -12.56
N THR A 159 -9.18 11.71 -13.21
CA THR A 159 -10.49 12.39 -13.26
C THR A 159 -11.55 11.50 -12.62
N VAL A 160 -12.17 12.00 -11.57
CA VAL A 160 -13.33 11.34 -10.93
C VAL A 160 -14.59 12.10 -11.30
N ARG A 161 -15.60 11.36 -11.77
CA ARG A 161 -16.92 11.87 -12.10
C ARG A 161 -17.97 11.17 -11.25
N SER A 162 -18.89 11.94 -10.71
CA SER A 162 -19.98 11.42 -9.88
C SER A 162 -21.30 12.07 -10.27
N TRP A 163 -22.34 11.25 -10.47
CA TRP A 163 -23.73 11.70 -10.45
C TRP A 163 -24.23 11.63 -9.01
N ASN A 164 -24.75 12.72 -8.48
CA ASN A 164 -25.32 12.78 -7.14
C ASN A 164 -26.84 12.91 -7.23
N ASP A 165 -27.55 11.85 -6.82
CA ASP A 165 -29.02 11.80 -6.94
C ASP A 165 -29.71 12.80 -6.01
N ALA A 166 -29.18 13.06 -4.84
CA ALA A 166 -29.75 14.03 -3.91
C ALA A 166 -29.63 15.48 -4.43
N ALA A 167 -28.53 15.78 -5.12
CA ALA A 167 -28.27 17.10 -5.69
C ALA A 167 -28.73 17.22 -7.16
N GLN A 168 -29.16 16.12 -7.80
CA GLN A 168 -29.51 16.02 -9.22
C GLN A 168 -28.44 16.67 -10.13
N LYS A 169 -27.16 16.43 -9.80
CA LYS A 169 -26.03 17.11 -10.44
C LYS A 169 -24.82 16.20 -10.62
N VAL A 170 -24.08 16.43 -11.71
CA VAL A 170 -22.77 15.82 -11.93
C VAL A 170 -21.69 16.64 -11.24
N PHE A 171 -20.91 16.00 -10.41
CA PHE A 171 -19.67 16.53 -9.87
C PHE A 171 -18.49 15.88 -10.59
N THR A 172 -17.49 16.68 -10.96
CA THR A 172 -16.26 16.20 -11.60
C THR A 172 -15.06 16.93 -10.99
N ALA A 173 -14.05 16.19 -10.66
CA ALA A 173 -12.75 16.75 -10.24
C ALA A 173 -11.62 15.96 -10.88
N SER A 174 -10.52 16.66 -11.16
CA SER A 174 -9.31 16.05 -11.67
C SER A 174 -8.11 16.46 -10.81
N TYR A 175 -7.18 15.54 -10.71
CA TYR A 175 -5.91 15.80 -10.04
C TYR A 175 -4.74 15.40 -10.96
N PRO A 176 -3.69 16.24 -11.13
CA PRO A 176 -3.51 17.60 -10.57
C PRO A 176 -4.58 18.60 -11.05
N PRO A 177 -4.96 19.59 -10.21
CA PRO A 177 -6.11 20.49 -10.50
C PRO A 177 -5.98 21.29 -11.78
N ASN A 178 -4.77 21.63 -12.20
CA ASN A 178 -4.51 22.44 -13.39
C ASN A 178 -4.53 21.64 -14.68
N ALA A 179 -4.39 20.32 -14.64
CA ALA A 179 -4.43 19.46 -15.82
C ALA A 179 -5.83 19.39 -16.44
N ALA A 180 -6.89 19.48 -15.62
CA ALA A 180 -8.27 19.43 -16.09
C ALA A 180 -8.69 20.62 -16.98
N LYS A 181 -8.08 21.80 -16.76
CA LYS A 181 -8.40 23.00 -17.56
C LYS A 181 -7.87 22.96 -18.99
N GLN A 182 -6.94 22.04 -19.27
CA GLN A 182 -6.29 21.89 -20.57
C GLN A 182 -6.95 20.83 -21.45
N ILE A 183 -7.91 20.06 -20.89
CA ILE A 183 -8.56 18.96 -21.60
C ILE A 183 -9.94 19.41 -22.08
N LYS A 184 -10.06 19.69 -23.36
CA LYS A 184 -11.38 19.81 -24.00
C LYS A 184 -11.93 18.40 -24.23
N PRO A 185 -13.22 18.14 -23.94
CA PRO A 185 -13.87 16.89 -24.32
C PRO A 185 -13.66 16.63 -25.83
N GLY A 186 -13.11 15.47 -26.18
CA GLY A 186 -12.80 15.11 -27.54
C GLY A 186 -11.38 15.44 -28.05
N SER A 187 -10.53 16.04 -27.21
CA SER A 187 -9.11 16.23 -27.54
C SER A 187 -8.31 14.99 -27.16
N ALA A 188 -7.71 14.33 -28.12
CA ALA A 188 -6.90 13.11 -27.94
C ALA A 188 -5.48 13.36 -27.39
N THR A 189 -5.09 14.62 -27.18
CA THR A 189 -3.71 14.97 -26.84
C THR A 189 -3.63 15.78 -25.57
N LEU A 190 -3.06 15.18 -24.54
CA LEU A 190 -2.64 15.87 -23.30
C LEU A 190 -1.30 16.57 -23.54
N PRO A 191 -1.05 17.74 -22.95
CA PRO A 191 0.28 18.31 -22.90
C PRO A 191 1.25 17.32 -22.25
N GLY A 192 2.32 16.93 -22.93
CA GLY A 192 3.37 16.10 -22.37
C GLY A 192 3.13 14.58 -22.36
N ASN A 193 2.17 14.04 -23.11
CA ASN A 193 1.87 12.59 -23.15
C ASN A 193 1.45 11.96 -21.80
N ALA A 194 0.85 12.73 -20.90
CA ALA A 194 0.32 12.22 -19.63
C ALA A 194 -0.78 11.16 -19.84
N THR A 195 -0.78 10.13 -18.99
CA THR A 195 -1.81 9.08 -19.03
C THR A 195 -3.04 9.51 -18.23
N GLN A 196 -4.21 9.38 -18.82
CA GLN A 196 -5.48 9.78 -18.21
C GLN A 196 -6.24 8.59 -17.65
N TYR A 197 -6.64 8.67 -16.38
CA TYR A 197 -7.46 7.67 -15.69
C TYR A 197 -8.81 8.27 -15.34
N PHE A 198 -9.89 7.59 -15.72
CA PHE A 198 -11.26 7.99 -15.42
C PHE A 198 -11.93 7.02 -14.47
N TYR A 199 -12.51 7.57 -13.40
CA TYR A 199 -13.30 6.82 -12.43
C TYR A 199 -14.70 7.40 -12.37
N ASN A 200 -15.72 6.55 -12.57
CA ASN A 200 -17.10 6.91 -12.38
C ASN A 200 -17.58 6.30 -11.05
N ILE A 201 -17.92 7.14 -10.08
CA ILE A 201 -18.35 6.71 -8.75
C ILE A 201 -19.64 7.46 -8.43
N ALA A 202 -20.75 6.75 -8.18
CA ALA A 202 -22.05 7.36 -7.94
C ALA A 202 -22.13 8.08 -6.57
N ASN A 203 -23.01 9.06 -6.48
CA ASN A 203 -23.49 9.72 -5.25
C ASN A 203 -22.43 10.40 -4.35
N LEU A 204 -21.28 10.78 -4.89
CA LEU A 204 -20.30 11.57 -4.14
C LEU A 204 -20.68 13.06 -4.10
N THR A 205 -20.33 13.73 -3.01
CA THR A 205 -20.35 15.20 -2.92
C THR A 205 -19.16 15.81 -3.66
N GLN A 206 -19.20 17.10 -3.97
CA GLN A 206 -18.09 17.80 -4.63
C GLN A 206 -16.76 17.61 -3.88
N GLN A 207 -16.79 17.72 -2.55
CA GLN A 207 -15.59 17.55 -1.72
C GLN A 207 -15.07 16.10 -1.77
N ALA A 208 -15.97 15.12 -1.72
CA ALA A 208 -15.62 13.71 -1.79
C ALA A 208 -15.01 13.33 -3.16
N VAL A 209 -15.50 13.92 -4.27
CA VAL A 209 -14.94 13.73 -5.62
C VAL A 209 -13.50 14.23 -5.67
N VAL A 210 -13.20 15.40 -5.10
CA VAL A 210 -11.84 15.95 -5.04
C VAL A 210 -10.91 15.06 -4.21
N GLN A 211 -11.35 14.66 -3.02
CA GLN A 211 -10.58 13.75 -2.15
C GLN A 211 -10.31 12.41 -2.83
N ARG A 212 -11.30 11.87 -3.53
CA ARG A 212 -11.15 10.60 -4.24
C ARG A 212 -10.18 10.71 -5.43
N ALA A 213 -10.23 11.82 -6.18
CA ALA A 213 -9.29 12.07 -7.28
C ALA A 213 -7.84 12.16 -6.75
N TYR A 214 -7.63 12.85 -5.65
CA TYR A 214 -6.33 12.94 -4.99
C TYR A 214 -5.83 11.58 -4.50
N ALA A 215 -6.68 10.81 -3.79
CA ALA A 215 -6.30 9.50 -3.27
C ALA A 215 -5.91 8.52 -4.39
N GLN A 216 -6.70 8.48 -5.48
CA GLN A 216 -6.38 7.62 -6.64
C GLN A 216 -5.08 8.08 -7.35
N TYR A 217 -4.83 9.37 -7.43
CA TYR A 217 -3.60 9.90 -7.98
C TYR A 217 -2.40 9.45 -7.13
N GLN A 218 -2.47 9.60 -5.80
CA GLN A 218 -1.41 9.17 -4.89
C GLN A 218 -1.14 7.67 -5.00
N ASP A 219 -2.18 6.85 -5.08
CA ASP A 219 -2.02 5.39 -5.25
C ASP A 219 -1.30 5.03 -6.56
N LEU A 220 -1.55 5.76 -7.64
CA LEU A 220 -0.93 5.49 -8.95
C LEU A 220 0.55 5.92 -9.01
N ILE A 221 0.90 7.05 -8.43
CA ILE A 221 2.28 7.57 -8.49
C ILE A 221 3.26 6.81 -7.59
N GLN A 222 2.76 6.13 -6.53
CA GLN A 222 3.59 5.28 -5.66
C GLN A 222 4.34 4.18 -6.39
N HIS A 223 3.99 3.89 -7.63
CA HIS A 223 4.61 2.84 -8.44
C HIS A 223 5.60 3.35 -9.47
N GLU A 224 5.96 4.64 -9.44
CA GLU A 224 6.89 5.18 -10.43
C GLU A 224 8.27 4.57 -10.29
N MET A 225 8.82 4.56 -9.07
CA MET A 225 10.14 4.03 -8.80
C MET A 225 10.09 2.91 -7.78
N THR A 226 10.79 1.82 -8.10
CA THR A 226 10.88 0.65 -7.25
C THR A 226 12.33 0.30 -7.00
N ALA A 227 12.63 -0.19 -5.80
CA ALA A 227 13.92 -0.73 -5.43
C ALA A 227 13.73 -2.15 -4.88
N SER A 228 14.56 -3.09 -5.29
CA SER A 228 14.62 -4.42 -4.71
C SER A 228 16.05 -4.82 -4.45
N PHE A 229 16.28 -5.46 -3.32
CA PHE A 229 17.61 -5.89 -2.91
C PHE A 229 17.54 -7.01 -1.87
N SER A 230 18.68 -7.66 -1.65
CA SER A 230 18.86 -8.68 -0.61
C SER A 230 19.86 -8.19 0.45
N ILE A 231 19.58 -8.53 1.71
CA ILE A 231 20.45 -8.22 2.84
C ILE A 231 20.57 -9.41 3.80
N PRO A 232 21.63 -9.50 4.58
CA PRO A 232 21.64 -10.36 5.76
C PRO A 232 20.49 -10.02 6.67
N GLY A 233 19.93 -11.01 7.34
CA GLY A 233 18.78 -10.81 8.22
C GLY A 233 19.05 -9.80 9.32
N THR A 234 18.17 -8.82 9.47
CA THR A 234 18.26 -7.77 10.48
C THR A 234 16.89 -7.45 11.03
N SER A 235 16.83 -6.98 12.28
CA SER A 235 15.64 -6.40 12.90
C SER A 235 15.52 -4.88 12.66
N ALA A 236 16.55 -4.25 12.09
CA ALA A 236 16.58 -2.81 11.85
C ALA A 236 15.63 -2.35 10.73
N LEU A 237 15.23 -3.27 9.84
CA LEU A 237 14.30 -2.98 8.75
C LEU A 237 13.03 -3.83 8.89
N ASP A 238 11.90 -3.15 9.00
CA ASP A 238 10.57 -3.76 9.04
C ASP A 238 9.56 -2.88 8.29
N VAL A 239 8.35 -3.37 8.09
CA VAL A 239 7.22 -2.58 7.61
C VAL A 239 6.43 -2.10 8.84
N PRO A 240 6.15 -0.80 9.02
CA PRO A 240 6.45 0.36 8.18
C PRO A 240 7.83 0.97 8.48
N GLY A 241 8.82 0.72 7.64
CA GLY A 241 10.14 1.36 7.72
C GLY A 241 10.35 2.34 6.58
N THR A 242 11.48 3.02 6.58
CA THR A 242 11.94 3.85 5.47
C THR A 242 13.34 3.40 5.08
N ILE A 243 13.62 3.36 3.79
CA ILE A 243 14.93 3.06 3.21
C ILE A 243 15.42 4.31 2.54
N ASN A 244 16.64 4.74 2.83
CA ASN A 244 17.27 5.86 2.14
C ASN A 244 18.37 5.36 1.20
N LEU A 245 18.09 5.40 -0.11
CA LEU A 245 19.08 5.10 -1.14
C LEU A 245 19.88 6.34 -1.46
N SER A 246 21.21 6.20 -1.51
CA SER A 246 22.13 7.29 -1.81
C SER A 246 23.36 6.81 -2.54
N GLY A 247 24.06 7.76 -3.21
CA GLY A 247 25.34 7.56 -3.85
C GLY A 247 25.29 7.32 -5.35
N THR A 248 24.10 7.15 -5.96
CA THR A 248 23.98 6.97 -7.41
C THR A 248 24.19 8.28 -8.19
N GLY A 249 24.08 9.44 -7.52
CA GLY A 249 24.17 10.77 -8.15
C GLY A 249 23.02 11.04 -9.13
N THR A 250 21.91 10.36 -8.99
CA THR A 250 20.76 10.43 -9.89
C THR A 250 19.45 10.58 -9.11
N LYS A 251 18.31 10.70 -9.81
CA LYS A 251 16.98 10.72 -9.19
C LYS A 251 16.58 9.44 -8.44
N TRP A 252 17.41 8.41 -8.47
CA TRP A 252 17.23 7.22 -7.66
C TRP A 252 17.60 7.45 -6.18
N ASP A 253 18.39 8.47 -5.88
CA ASP A 253 18.79 8.85 -4.53
C ASP A 253 17.63 9.54 -3.83
N GLN A 254 16.79 8.72 -3.18
CA GLN A 254 15.56 9.16 -2.52
C GLN A 254 15.10 8.14 -1.47
N PRO A 255 14.14 8.50 -0.60
CA PRO A 255 13.52 7.57 0.31
C PRO A 255 12.61 6.57 -0.44
N TYR A 256 12.69 5.30 -0.02
CA TYR A 256 11.81 4.21 -0.44
C TYR A 256 11.11 3.62 0.79
N TYR A 257 9.93 3.08 0.56
CA TYR A 257 9.10 2.47 1.59
C TYR A 257 8.92 0.99 1.29
N PRO A 258 9.28 0.08 2.21
CA PRO A 258 9.11 -1.34 2.02
C PRO A 258 7.65 -1.69 1.69
N ASP A 259 7.45 -2.36 0.56
CA ASP A 259 6.17 -2.91 0.14
C ASP A 259 6.04 -4.37 0.58
N SER A 260 7.13 -5.11 0.50
CA SER A 260 7.24 -6.46 1.04
C SER A 260 8.64 -6.78 1.53
N ILE A 261 8.71 -7.56 2.60
CA ILE A 261 9.95 -8.11 3.16
C ILE A 261 9.77 -9.61 3.30
N LYS A 262 10.55 -10.37 2.55
CA LYS A 262 10.59 -11.82 2.62
C LYS A 262 11.79 -12.26 3.44
N ARG A 263 11.54 -12.89 4.58
CA ARG A 263 12.58 -13.40 5.49
C ARG A 263 12.75 -14.89 5.27
N LYS A 264 13.99 -15.31 5.11
CA LYS A 264 14.37 -16.71 4.94
C LYS A 264 15.40 -17.09 6.00
N LEU A 265 15.18 -18.21 6.66
CA LEU A 265 16.15 -18.81 7.57
C LEU A 265 16.42 -20.24 7.12
N SER A 266 17.68 -20.57 6.83
CA SER A 266 18.09 -21.92 6.50
C SER A 266 19.47 -22.23 7.08
N PHE A 267 19.78 -23.51 7.26
CA PHE A 267 21.13 -23.92 7.68
C PHE A 267 22.19 -23.63 6.62
N ALA A 268 21.81 -23.64 5.34
CA ALA A 268 22.77 -23.43 4.24
C ALA A 268 23.10 -21.95 4.00
N SER A 269 22.11 -21.05 4.08
CA SER A 269 22.27 -19.62 3.74
C SER A 269 22.17 -18.69 4.95
N GLY A 270 21.93 -19.23 6.14
CA GLY A 270 21.69 -18.43 7.33
C GLY A 270 20.37 -17.66 7.25
N TYR A 271 20.32 -16.51 7.93
CA TYR A 271 19.18 -15.61 7.90
C TYR A 271 19.37 -14.53 6.86
N THR A 272 18.47 -14.47 5.89
CA THR A 272 18.50 -13.51 4.78
C THR A 272 17.15 -12.83 4.60
N MET A 273 17.15 -11.63 4.06
CA MET A 273 15.97 -10.84 3.75
C MET A 273 16.00 -10.38 2.30
N GLU A 274 14.89 -10.59 1.59
CA GLU A 274 14.62 -9.99 0.28
C GLU A 274 13.62 -8.85 0.49
N VAL A 275 13.98 -7.67 0.05
CA VAL A 275 13.19 -6.44 0.25
C VAL A 275 12.74 -5.92 -1.10
N SER A 276 11.44 -5.61 -1.21
CA SER A 276 10.88 -4.82 -2.31
C SER A 276 10.31 -3.54 -1.75
N ALA A 277 10.66 -2.42 -2.34
CA ALA A 277 10.27 -1.09 -1.89
C ALA A 277 9.89 -0.19 -3.06
N LYS A 278 9.09 0.82 -2.78
CA LYS A 278 8.60 1.80 -3.75
C LYS A 278 8.66 3.21 -3.18
N ASN A 279 8.74 4.22 -4.04
CA ASN A 279 8.61 5.61 -3.61
C ASN A 279 7.14 5.96 -3.36
N HIS A 280 6.87 7.01 -2.54
CA HIS A 280 5.50 7.46 -2.28
C HIS A 280 5.05 8.58 -3.22
N SER A 281 5.94 9.46 -3.63
CA SER A 281 5.66 10.52 -4.60
C SER A 281 6.96 11.15 -5.09
N PRO A 282 7.13 11.35 -6.39
CA PRO A 282 8.30 12.06 -6.91
C PRO A 282 8.33 13.54 -6.52
N ASP A 283 7.16 14.15 -6.25
CA ASP A 283 7.05 15.59 -5.95
C ASP A 283 7.32 15.94 -4.48
N SER A 284 7.23 14.97 -3.57
CA SER A 284 7.42 15.21 -2.13
C SER A 284 8.87 15.10 -1.68
N GLU A 285 9.77 14.70 -2.55
CA GLU A 285 11.14 14.30 -2.21
C GLU A 285 12.21 15.24 -2.79
N GLU A 286 11.83 16.20 -3.62
CA GLU A 286 12.75 17.24 -4.13
C GLU A 286 13.09 18.34 -3.10
N THR A 287 12.52 18.29 -1.87
CA THR A 287 12.63 19.39 -0.88
C THR A 287 13.71 19.16 0.18
N THR A 288 14.51 18.10 0.06
CA THR A 288 15.63 17.82 1.00
C THR A 288 16.95 17.70 0.26
N ALA A 289 17.33 18.78 -0.46
CA ALA A 289 18.69 19.01 -0.92
C ALA A 289 19.26 20.22 -0.21
#